data_248776a9e36078697426da382289a622
#
_entry.id   248776a9e36078697426da382289a622
#
_cell.length_a   1.000
_cell.length_b   1.000
_cell.length_c   1.000
_cell.angle_alpha   90.00
_cell.angle_beta   90.00
_cell.angle_gamma   90.00
#
_symmetry.space_group_name_H-M   'P 1'
#
loop_
_entity.id
_entity.type
_entity.pdbx_description
1 polymer ?
#
loop_
_entity_poly.entity_id
_entity_poly.type
_entity_poly.pdbx_seq_one_letter_code
_entity_poly.pdbx_strand_id
1 'polypeptide(L)'
;NSAVDQLLTSMNLTNEDGLAKAKAIYAYCRDHFQVTEGFGYNFEKGIKTVIENSSGKAHEINLVLVAALQHAGFDADAVLFSTRDHGLVDPTYPLASDYNGVLCRLKLNGKKYILNPSAPGLGFGHVNTNSRNGFARSVGKTTEAVYISPDSILEKDAILIKVIEEPKGSFLSQIEYRLSPSSSHQLRVRNNFNAQVILDQITEGVDKENLMGGKVDSLT
;
A
#
# COMPACT_ATOMS: atom_id res chain seq x y z
N ASN A 1 -12.20 9.01 21.22
CA ASN A 1 -13.39 8.87 20.35
C ASN A 1 -13.84 7.42 20.43
N SER A 2 -15.03 7.17 21.01
CA SER A 2 -15.50 5.82 21.34
C SER A 2 -15.49 4.84 20.15
N ALA A 3 -15.72 5.31 18.92
CA ALA A 3 -15.68 4.45 17.73
C ALA A 3 -14.24 3.98 17.39
N VAL A 4 -13.26 4.86 17.53
CA VAL A 4 -11.85 4.49 17.31
C VAL A 4 -11.34 3.56 18.42
N ASP A 5 -11.78 3.77 19.66
CA ASP A 5 -11.41 2.88 20.78
C ASP A 5 -12.01 1.50 20.60
N GLN A 6 -13.26 1.39 20.12
CA GLN A 6 -13.89 0.12 19.76
C GLN A 6 -13.16 -0.56 18.60
N LEU A 7 -12.78 0.21 17.57
CA LEU A 7 -11.98 -0.31 16.45
C LEU A 7 -10.65 -0.90 16.93
N LEU A 8 -9.91 -0.19 17.78
CA LEU A 8 -8.64 -0.70 18.34
C LEU A 8 -8.84 -1.95 19.20
N THR A 9 -9.95 -2.02 19.97
CA THR A 9 -10.29 -3.19 20.76
C THR A 9 -10.57 -4.41 19.86
N SER A 10 -11.27 -4.21 18.73
CA SER A 10 -11.58 -5.30 17.78
C SER A 10 -10.35 -5.86 17.06
N MET A 11 -9.26 -5.10 17.01
CA MET A 11 -8.00 -5.54 16.40
C MET A 11 -7.26 -6.61 17.23
N ASN A 12 -7.67 -6.86 18.48
CA ASN A 12 -7.02 -7.82 19.41
C ASN A 12 -5.49 -7.70 19.42
N LEU A 13 -4.99 -6.45 19.45
CA LEU A 13 -3.56 -6.17 19.46
C LEU A 13 -2.96 -6.78 20.75
N THR A 14 -2.39 -7.96 20.62
CA THR A 14 -1.62 -8.58 21.69
C THR A 14 -0.39 -7.71 21.96
N ASN A 15 0.14 -7.73 23.17
CA ASN A 15 1.25 -6.93 23.74
C ASN A 15 2.40 -6.50 22.78
N GLU A 16 2.07 -6.32 21.50
CA GLU A 16 2.97 -5.78 20.50
C GLU A 16 3.20 -4.30 20.78
N ASP A 17 4.43 -3.87 20.65
CA ASP A 17 4.82 -2.49 20.78
C ASP A 17 5.54 -2.00 19.52
N GLY A 18 5.72 -0.69 19.43
CA GLY A 18 6.52 -0.08 18.38
C GLY A 18 6.05 -0.44 16.96
N LEU A 19 7.00 -0.90 16.13
CA LEU A 19 6.76 -1.13 14.70
C LEU A 19 5.79 -2.29 14.42
N ALA A 20 5.81 -3.33 15.22
CA ALA A 20 4.93 -4.49 15.08
C ALA A 20 3.47 -4.07 15.26
N LYS A 21 3.17 -3.31 16.32
CA LYS A 21 1.84 -2.76 16.59
C LYS A 21 1.36 -1.83 15.47
N ALA A 22 2.23 -0.95 14.98
CA ALA A 22 1.88 -0.05 13.88
C ALA A 22 1.56 -0.83 12.59
N LYS A 23 2.32 -1.89 12.28
CA LYS A 23 2.05 -2.77 11.12
C LYS A 23 0.73 -3.53 11.27
N ALA A 24 0.41 -4.02 12.46
CA ALA A 24 -0.85 -4.72 12.74
C ALA A 24 -2.06 -3.78 12.55
N ILE A 25 -2.01 -2.55 13.06
CA ILE A 25 -3.04 -1.53 12.85
C ILE A 25 -3.20 -1.22 11.37
N TYR A 26 -2.10 -1.03 10.63
CA TYR A 26 -2.12 -0.78 9.20
C TYR A 26 -2.76 -1.95 8.42
N ALA A 27 -2.32 -3.18 8.70
CA ALA A 27 -2.83 -4.38 8.02
C ALA A 27 -4.33 -4.53 8.27
N TYR A 28 -4.78 -4.34 9.51
CA TYR A 28 -6.20 -4.38 9.82
C TYR A 28 -6.98 -3.34 9.02
N CYS A 29 -6.55 -2.08 9.01
CA CYS A 29 -7.24 -1.04 8.24
C CYS A 29 -7.27 -1.35 6.74
N ARG A 30 -6.18 -1.88 6.17
CA ARG A 30 -6.09 -2.24 4.76
C ARG A 30 -7.03 -3.40 4.38
N ASP A 31 -7.14 -4.40 5.26
CA ASP A 31 -7.81 -5.66 4.94
C ASP A 31 -9.29 -5.67 5.37
N HIS A 32 -9.65 -4.80 6.32
CA HIS A 32 -11.01 -4.72 6.89
C HIS A 32 -11.92 -3.74 6.15
N PHE A 33 -11.39 -2.63 5.65
CA PHE A 33 -12.21 -1.59 5.02
C PHE A 33 -12.32 -1.78 3.52
N GLN A 34 -13.56 -1.69 3.00
CA GLN A 34 -13.83 -1.64 1.57
C GLN A 34 -13.74 -0.20 1.06
N VAL A 35 -12.95 -0.01 -0.01
CA VAL A 35 -12.80 1.29 -0.66
C VAL A 35 -13.97 1.54 -1.59
N THR A 36 -14.64 2.69 -1.41
CA THR A 36 -15.67 3.20 -2.31
C THR A 36 -15.09 4.28 -3.23
N GLU A 37 -15.78 4.57 -4.32
CA GLU A 37 -15.36 5.59 -5.28
C GLU A 37 -15.39 7.00 -4.68
N GLY A 38 -14.49 7.85 -5.15
CA GLY A 38 -14.43 9.27 -4.83
C GLY A 38 -13.10 9.72 -4.24
N PHE A 39 -12.84 11.00 -4.44
CA PHE A 39 -11.64 11.71 -3.97
C PHE A 39 -12.04 12.76 -2.92
N GLY A 40 -11.08 13.21 -2.15
CA GLY A 40 -11.28 14.24 -1.15
C GLY A 40 -10.21 14.24 -0.07
N TYR A 41 -10.42 15.05 0.96
CA TYR A 41 -9.47 15.18 2.06
C TYR A 41 -10.14 15.32 3.44
N ASN A 42 -11.47 15.18 3.54
CA ASN A 42 -12.23 15.22 4.77
C ASN A 42 -13.33 14.15 4.80
N PHE A 43 -13.84 13.82 5.97
CA PHE A 43 -14.99 12.93 6.09
C PHE A 43 -16.28 13.59 5.60
N GLU A 44 -17.06 12.87 4.78
CA GLU A 44 -18.40 13.32 4.37
C GLU A 44 -19.45 13.09 5.47
N LYS A 45 -19.40 11.93 6.13
CA LYS A 45 -20.37 11.51 7.16
C LYS A 45 -19.76 11.32 8.55
N GLY A 46 -18.46 11.61 8.70
CA GLY A 46 -17.71 11.44 9.93
C GLY A 46 -17.11 10.05 10.11
N ILE A 47 -16.05 9.99 10.91
CA ILE A 47 -15.24 8.77 11.12
C ILE A 47 -16.07 7.59 11.67
N LYS A 48 -17.06 7.86 12.53
CA LYS A 48 -17.90 6.84 13.13
C LYS A 48 -18.64 6.03 12.05
N THR A 49 -19.23 6.70 11.07
CA THR A 49 -19.98 6.05 9.98
C THR A 49 -19.08 5.17 9.13
N VAL A 50 -17.85 5.61 8.84
CA VAL A 50 -16.87 4.84 8.08
C VAL A 50 -16.48 3.56 8.83
N ILE A 51 -16.27 3.66 10.14
CA ILE A 51 -15.92 2.52 11.00
C ILE A 51 -17.08 1.52 11.09
N GLU A 52 -18.29 1.99 11.35
CA GLU A 52 -19.48 1.13 11.51
C GLU A 52 -19.84 0.39 10.22
N ASN A 53 -19.67 1.04 9.06
CA ASN A 53 -19.95 0.42 7.77
C ASN A 53 -18.78 -0.40 7.22
N SER A 54 -17.60 -0.37 7.85
CA SER A 54 -16.36 -0.97 7.35
C SER A 54 -16.08 -0.59 5.89
N SER A 55 -16.47 0.61 5.48
CA SER A 55 -16.32 1.10 4.11
C SER A 55 -16.26 2.63 4.07
N GLY A 56 -15.52 3.15 3.09
CA GLY A 56 -15.37 4.58 2.87
C GLY A 56 -14.53 4.89 1.65
N LYS A 57 -14.46 6.18 1.32
CA LYS A 57 -13.56 6.65 0.26
C LYS A 57 -12.10 6.48 0.67
N ALA A 58 -11.20 6.41 -0.30
CA ALA A 58 -9.78 6.20 -0.04
C ALA A 58 -9.20 7.15 1.02
N HIS A 59 -9.51 8.44 0.95
CA HIS A 59 -9.05 9.44 1.91
C HIS A 59 -9.65 9.23 3.31
N GLU A 60 -10.90 8.77 3.41
CA GLU A 60 -11.57 8.50 4.70
C GLU A 60 -10.92 7.31 5.42
N ILE A 61 -10.60 6.24 4.69
CA ILE A 61 -9.89 5.07 5.26
C ILE A 61 -8.48 5.47 5.74
N ASN A 62 -7.78 6.31 4.98
CA ASN A 62 -6.48 6.86 5.41
C ASN A 62 -6.61 7.70 6.68
N LEU A 63 -7.68 8.52 6.82
CA LEU A 63 -7.95 9.28 8.03
C LEU A 63 -8.34 8.39 9.22
N VAL A 64 -9.03 7.27 8.98
CA VAL A 64 -9.28 6.25 10.02
C VAL A 64 -7.95 5.68 10.53
N LEU A 65 -7.01 5.35 9.63
CA LEU A 65 -5.68 4.89 10.03
C LEU A 65 -4.94 5.93 10.86
N VAL A 66 -4.96 7.21 10.45
CA VAL A 66 -4.35 8.31 11.24
C VAL A 66 -4.93 8.33 12.65
N ALA A 67 -6.25 8.31 12.78
CA ALA A 67 -6.92 8.33 14.07
C ALA A 67 -6.60 7.09 14.91
N ALA A 68 -6.60 5.90 14.33
CA ALA A 68 -6.26 4.66 15.02
C ALA A 68 -4.82 4.66 15.55
N LEU A 69 -3.86 5.11 14.73
CA LEU A 69 -2.46 5.22 15.15
C LEU A 69 -2.28 6.26 16.26
N GLN A 70 -2.92 7.43 16.16
CA GLN A 70 -2.88 8.46 17.20
C GLN A 70 -3.48 7.97 18.52
N HIS A 71 -4.62 7.29 18.50
CA HIS A 71 -5.25 6.70 19.69
C HIS A 71 -4.40 5.56 20.28
N ALA A 72 -3.64 4.85 19.45
CA ALA A 72 -2.68 3.83 19.91
C ALA A 72 -1.37 4.41 20.46
N GLY A 73 -1.23 5.76 20.49
CA GLY A 73 -0.09 6.49 21.05
C GLY A 73 1.05 6.80 20.07
N PHE A 74 0.83 6.63 18.76
CA PHE A 74 1.83 6.93 17.74
C PHE A 74 1.79 8.39 17.26
N ASP A 75 2.94 8.91 16.83
CA ASP A 75 3.04 10.20 16.14
C ASP A 75 2.67 10.03 14.66
N ALA A 76 1.39 10.18 14.37
CA ALA A 76 0.82 10.04 13.04
C ALA A 76 0.06 11.30 12.62
N ASP A 77 0.19 11.67 11.34
CA ASP A 77 -0.44 12.82 10.73
C ASP A 77 -1.11 12.47 9.40
N ALA A 78 -2.15 13.21 9.04
CA ALA A 78 -2.66 13.23 7.67
C ALA A 78 -1.68 13.95 6.74
N VAL A 79 -1.54 13.45 5.51
CA VAL A 79 -0.75 14.08 4.45
C VAL A 79 -1.64 14.32 3.26
N LEU A 80 -1.91 15.59 2.95
CA LEU A 80 -2.60 16.01 1.75
C LEU A 80 -1.66 15.86 0.57
N PHE A 81 -2.12 15.22 -0.51
CA PHE A 81 -1.36 15.04 -1.72
C PHE A 81 -2.24 15.17 -2.96
N SER A 82 -1.62 15.32 -4.12
CA SER A 82 -2.25 15.29 -5.42
C SER A 82 -1.87 14.03 -6.17
N THR A 83 -2.83 13.37 -6.81
CA THR A 83 -2.54 12.28 -7.72
C THR A 83 -1.94 12.78 -9.03
N ARG A 84 -1.24 11.93 -9.78
CA ARG A 84 -0.59 12.32 -11.06
C ARG A 84 -1.58 12.84 -12.08
N ASP A 85 -2.76 12.26 -12.15
CA ASP A 85 -3.86 12.65 -13.05
C ASP A 85 -4.56 13.95 -12.61
N HIS A 86 -4.42 14.36 -11.36
CA HIS A 86 -4.95 15.66 -10.89
C HIS A 86 -3.98 16.81 -11.14
N GLY A 87 -2.67 16.54 -11.19
CA GLY A 87 -1.64 17.54 -11.47
C GLY A 87 -0.66 17.75 -10.30
N LEU A 88 0.30 18.62 -10.49
CA LEU A 88 1.31 18.96 -9.51
C LEU A 88 0.84 20.05 -8.57
N VAL A 89 1.21 19.96 -7.32
CA VAL A 89 1.02 21.03 -6.32
C VAL A 89 2.19 22.00 -6.38
N ASP A 90 1.93 23.30 -6.50
CA ASP A 90 2.96 24.33 -6.38
C ASP A 90 3.41 24.45 -4.91
N PRO A 91 4.65 24.11 -4.56
CA PRO A 91 5.13 24.21 -3.17
C PRO A 91 5.20 25.64 -2.66
N THR A 92 5.29 26.64 -3.55
CA THR A 92 5.40 28.06 -3.20
C THR A 92 4.05 28.65 -2.81
N TYR A 93 2.99 28.23 -3.51
CA TYR A 93 1.63 28.75 -3.30
C TYR A 93 0.56 27.66 -3.38
N PRO A 94 0.59 26.67 -2.46
CA PRO A 94 -0.32 25.54 -2.52
C PRO A 94 -1.75 25.95 -2.15
N LEU A 95 -2.68 25.69 -3.04
CA LEU A 95 -4.11 25.89 -2.81
C LEU A 95 -4.77 24.60 -2.30
N ALA A 96 -5.87 24.72 -1.56
CA ALA A 96 -6.61 23.55 -1.09
C ALA A 96 -7.16 22.71 -2.25
N SER A 97 -7.51 23.34 -3.37
CA SER A 97 -7.95 22.69 -4.61
C SER A 97 -6.89 21.87 -5.32
N ASP A 98 -5.60 22.09 -5.00
CA ASP A 98 -4.51 21.35 -5.63
C ASP A 98 -4.37 19.93 -5.04
N TYR A 99 -5.06 19.64 -3.94
CA TYR A 99 -5.03 18.35 -3.28
C TYR A 99 -6.33 17.59 -3.55
N ASN A 100 -6.21 16.29 -3.85
CA ASN A 100 -7.36 15.43 -4.07
C ASN A 100 -7.32 14.13 -3.25
N GLY A 101 -6.35 13.98 -2.35
CA GLY A 101 -6.26 12.78 -1.54
C GLY A 101 -5.53 12.97 -0.21
N VAL A 102 -5.66 11.98 0.63
CA VAL A 102 -4.98 11.90 1.93
C VAL A 102 -4.21 10.59 2.02
N LEU A 103 -2.99 10.67 2.54
CA LEU A 103 -2.20 9.54 3.02
C LEU A 103 -1.96 9.68 4.51
N CYS A 104 -1.47 8.63 5.15
CA CYS A 104 -1.06 8.68 6.55
C CYS A 104 0.47 8.73 6.63
N ARG A 105 1.01 9.67 7.41
CA ARG A 105 2.41 9.70 7.80
C ARG A 105 2.55 9.20 9.22
N LEU A 106 3.43 8.24 9.44
CA LEU A 106 3.84 7.76 10.77
C LEU A 106 5.30 8.10 11.02
N LYS A 107 5.59 8.75 12.15
CA LYS A 107 6.95 8.96 12.64
C LYS A 107 7.22 7.96 13.76
N LEU A 108 8.21 7.09 13.57
CA LEU A 108 8.54 6.05 14.54
C LEU A 108 10.04 5.76 14.51
N ASN A 109 10.69 5.80 15.68
CA ASN A 109 12.12 5.52 15.85
C ASN A 109 13.01 6.33 14.90
N GLY A 110 12.72 7.62 14.72
CA GLY A 110 13.45 8.52 13.83
C GLY A 110 13.18 8.32 12.33
N LYS A 111 12.36 7.34 11.95
CA LYS A 111 11.96 7.10 10.56
C LYS A 111 10.56 7.66 10.28
N LYS A 112 10.36 8.12 9.04
CA LYS A 112 9.07 8.57 8.53
C LYS A 112 8.56 7.52 7.53
N TYR A 113 7.35 7.03 7.75
CA TYR A 113 6.67 6.09 6.85
C TYR A 113 5.46 6.79 6.25
N ILE A 114 5.26 6.65 4.95
CA ILE A 114 4.01 7.05 4.28
C ILE A 114 3.20 5.77 4.07
N LEU A 115 1.96 5.78 4.51
CA LEU A 115 1.08 4.62 4.56
C LEU A 115 -0.17 4.89 3.73
N ASN A 116 -0.65 3.86 3.03
CA ASN A 116 -1.88 3.91 2.25
C ASN A 116 -2.70 2.63 2.41
N PRO A 117 -3.52 2.48 3.45
CA PRO A 117 -4.37 1.31 3.65
C PRO A 117 -5.52 1.20 2.65
N SER A 118 -5.83 2.25 1.91
CA SER A 118 -6.88 2.20 0.88
C SER A 118 -6.47 1.47 -0.40
N ALA A 119 -5.21 1.05 -0.51
CA ALA A 119 -4.72 0.25 -1.63
C ALA A 119 -4.61 -1.23 -1.19
N PRO A 120 -5.54 -2.11 -1.62
CA PRO A 120 -5.56 -3.51 -1.22
C PRO A 120 -4.24 -4.22 -1.55
N GLY A 121 -3.72 -5.03 -0.61
CA GLY A 121 -2.46 -5.77 -0.80
C GLY A 121 -1.18 -4.93 -0.81
N LEU A 122 -1.26 -3.61 -0.60
CA LEU A 122 -0.07 -2.77 -0.50
C LEU A 122 0.64 -2.98 0.85
N GLY A 123 1.95 -3.11 0.81
CA GLY A 123 2.77 -3.31 2.01
C GLY A 123 2.89 -2.05 2.87
N PHE A 124 3.21 -2.23 4.15
CA PHE A 124 3.49 -1.14 5.07
C PHE A 124 4.68 -0.28 4.60
N GLY A 125 4.49 1.04 4.57
CA GLY A 125 5.52 1.99 4.12
C GLY A 125 5.57 2.18 2.60
N HIS A 126 4.63 1.59 1.86
CA HIS A 126 4.54 1.75 0.42
C HIS A 126 3.31 2.55 0.02
N VAL A 127 3.40 3.27 -1.08
CA VAL A 127 2.30 3.97 -1.73
C VAL A 127 2.27 3.62 -3.21
N ASN A 128 1.08 3.61 -3.79
CA ASN A 128 0.90 3.34 -5.21
C ASN A 128 1.54 4.42 -6.09
N THR A 129 1.85 4.07 -7.32
CA THR A 129 2.58 4.94 -8.26
C THR A 129 1.85 6.26 -8.51
N ASN A 130 0.50 6.26 -8.55
CA ASN A 130 -0.30 7.45 -8.78
C ASN A 130 -0.20 8.47 -7.62
N SER A 131 0.09 8.02 -6.41
CA SER A 131 0.31 8.87 -5.23
C SER A 131 1.73 9.45 -5.13
N ARG A 132 2.66 9.01 -5.96
CA ARG A 132 4.04 9.49 -5.98
C ARG A 132 4.16 10.67 -6.94
N ASN A 133 3.69 11.84 -6.51
CA ASN A 133 3.55 13.02 -7.37
C ASN A 133 4.23 14.27 -6.80
N GLY A 134 5.33 14.11 -6.07
CA GLY A 134 6.14 15.22 -5.61
C GLY A 134 5.66 15.84 -4.31
N PHE A 135 5.35 17.13 -4.33
CA PHE A 135 5.03 17.90 -3.14
C PHE A 135 3.67 17.47 -2.52
N ALA A 136 3.71 17.29 -1.22
CA ALA A 136 2.56 17.02 -0.36
C ALA A 136 2.71 17.80 0.95
N ARG A 137 1.68 17.88 1.75
CA ARG A 137 1.69 18.64 3.00
C ARG A 137 1.10 17.83 4.14
N SER A 138 1.84 17.67 5.22
CA SER A 138 1.27 17.09 6.43
C SER A 138 0.37 18.09 7.14
N VAL A 139 -0.71 17.58 7.69
CA VAL A 139 -1.68 18.34 8.51
C VAL A 139 -1.82 17.62 9.84
N GLY A 140 -1.34 18.25 10.90
CA GLY A 140 -1.33 17.71 12.26
C GLY A 140 -0.97 18.79 13.27
N LYS A 141 -0.24 18.42 14.32
CA LYS A 141 0.25 19.40 15.31
C LYS A 141 1.17 20.45 14.68
N THR A 142 1.94 20.04 13.70
CA THR A 142 2.80 20.90 12.88
C THR A 142 2.54 20.61 11.41
N THR A 143 2.49 21.67 10.60
CA THR A 143 2.38 21.54 9.15
C THR A 143 3.78 21.50 8.55
N GLU A 144 4.09 20.44 7.82
CA GLU A 144 5.42 20.24 7.20
C GLU A 144 5.27 19.94 5.70
N ALA A 145 6.25 20.36 4.90
CA ALA A 145 6.41 19.88 3.54
C ALA A 145 6.80 18.39 3.56
N VAL A 146 6.13 17.63 2.71
CA VAL A 146 6.41 16.20 2.49
C VAL A 146 6.63 16.00 1.00
N TYR A 147 7.68 15.30 0.62
CA TYR A 147 7.92 14.97 -0.77
C TYR A 147 7.73 13.47 -0.97
N ILE A 148 6.78 13.11 -1.84
CA ILE A 148 6.48 11.72 -2.21
C ILE A 148 6.97 11.53 -3.65
N SER A 149 8.30 11.45 -3.80
CA SER A 149 8.93 11.34 -5.10
C SER A 149 9.00 9.88 -5.58
N PRO A 150 8.82 9.62 -6.88
CA PRO A 150 9.15 8.32 -7.49
C PRO A 150 10.60 7.91 -7.21
N ASP A 151 11.52 8.86 -7.19
CA ASP A 151 12.96 8.63 -7.02
C ASP A 151 13.36 8.28 -5.58
N SER A 152 12.46 8.50 -4.61
CA SER A 152 12.74 8.20 -3.19
C SER A 152 12.62 6.71 -2.84
N ILE A 153 12.09 5.89 -3.73
CA ILE A 153 11.89 4.45 -3.52
C ILE A 153 12.55 3.71 -4.68
N LEU A 154 13.63 3.01 -4.39
CA LEU A 154 14.26 2.12 -5.36
C LEU A 154 13.37 0.90 -5.57
N GLU A 155 12.72 0.85 -6.73
CA GLU A 155 11.96 -0.31 -7.19
C GLU A 155 12.85 -1.13 -8.12
N LYS A 156 13.04 -2.40 -7.80
CA LYS A 156 13.88 -3.30 -8.58
C LYS A 156 13.18 -4.64 -8.75
N ASP A 157 12.89 -4.98 -9.98
CA ASP A 157 12.48 -6.32 -10.36
C ASP A 157 13.72 -7.12 -10.78
N ALA A 158 13.78 -8.38 -10.44
CA ALA A 158 14.84 -9.28 -10.83
C ALA A 158 14.27 -10.63 -11.27
N ILE A 159 14.86 -11.17 -12.31
CA ILE A 159 14.59 -12.52 -12.80
C ILE A 159 15.89 -13.31 -12.67
N LEU A 160 15.86 -14.37 -11.88
CA LEU A 160 16.98 -15.31 -11.78
C LEU A 160 16.63 -16.57 -12.56
N ILE A 161 17.48 -16.93 -13.53
CA ILE A 161 17.32 -18.13 -14.34
C ILE A 161 18.50 -19.04 -14.03
N LYS A 162 18.23 -20.23 -13.53
CA LYS A 162 19.19 -21.29 -13.33
C LYS A 162 18.88 -22.40 -14.31
N VAL A 163 19.84 -22.74 -15.19
CA VAL A 163 19.71 -23.82 -16.13
C VAL A 163 20.68 -24.95 -15.72
N ILE A 164 20.17 -26.15 -15.61
CA ILE A 164 20.94 -27.35 -15.24
C ILE A 164 20.81 -28.33 -16.39
N GLU A 165 21.95 -28.76 -16.95
CA GLU A 165 21.99 -29.84 -17.92
C GLU A 165 21.80 -31.16 -17.20
N GLU A 166 20.88 -31.98 -17.70
CA GLU A 166 20.61 -33.30 -17.19
C GLU A 166 21.28 -34.39 -18.09
N PRO A 167 21.58 -35.56 -17.51
CA PRO A 167 22.02 -36.71 -18.30
C PRO A 167 21.02 -37.04 -19.42
N LYS A 168 21.45 -37.12 -20.65
CA LYS A 168 20.68 -37.35 -21.88
C LYS A 168 20.38 -36.10 -22.73
N GLY A 169 20.98 -34.95 -22.41
CA GLY A 169 20.84 -33.72 -23.20
C GLY A 169 19.54 -32.94 -23.00
N SER A 170 18.79 -33.23 -21.93
CA SER A 170 17.71 -32.41 -21.47
C SER A 170 18.21 -31.29 -20.54
N PHE A 171 17.44 -30.21 -20.42
CA PHE A 171 17.75 -29.11 -19.53
C PHE A 171 16.60 -28.88 -18.55
N LEU A 172 16.94 -28.73 -17.27
CA LEU A 172 16.03 -28.25 -16.25
C LEU A 172 16.29 -26.77 -16.05
N SER A 173 15.25 -25.93 -16.21
CA SER A 173 15.34 -24.51 -15.89
C SER A 173 14.52 -24.20 -14.66
N GLN A 174 15.12 -23.47 -13.72
CA GLN A 174 14.45 -22.89 -12.57
C GLN A 174 14.43 -21.38 -12.76
N ILE A 175 13.22 -20.77 -12.75
CA ILE A 175 13.04 -19.32 -12.91
C ILE A 175 12.45 -18.77 -11.62
N GLU A 176 13.14 -17.80 -11.03
CA GLU A 176 12.69 -17.09 -9.84
C GLU A 176 12.44 -15.62 -10.19
N TYR A 177 11.20 -15.17 -9.99
CA TYR A 177 10.80 -13.78 -10.15
C TYR A 177 10.80 -13.10 -8.77
N ARG A 178 11.60 -12.05 -8.63
CA ARG A 178 11.59 -11.17 -7.46
C ARG A 178 11.03 -9.82 -7.88
N LEU A 179 9.79 -9.55 -7.53
CA LEU A 179 9.10 -8.32 -7.91
C LEU A 179 9.24 -7.26 -6.83
N SER A 180 9.42 -6.02 -7.27
CA SER A 180 9.30 -4.85 -6.41
C SER A 180 7.89 -4.76 -5.80
N PRO A 181 7.71 -4.01 -4.69
CA PRO A 181 6.40 -3.84 -4.07
C PRO A 181 5.33 -3.33 -5.04
N SER A 182 5.67 -2.39 -5.93
CA SER A 182 4.73 -1.86 -6.93
C SER A 182 4.37 -2.87 -8.00
N SER A 183 5.34 -3.59 -8.56
CA SER A 183 5.10 -4.62 -9.56
C SER A 183 4.29 -5.78 -8.98
N SER A 184 4.64 -6.24 -7.78
CA SER A 184 3.89 -7.25 -7.05
C SER A 184 2.45 -6.81 -6.76
N HIS A 185 2.25 -5.58 -6.33
CA HIS A 185 0.92 -5.01 -6.10
C HIS A 185 0.09 -4.96 -7.39
N GLN A 186 0.65 -4.45 -8.50
CA GLN A 186 -0.02 -4.39 -9.80
C GLN A 186 -0.41 -5.79 -10.30
N LEU A 187 0.47 -6.77 -10.17
CA LEU A 187 0.20 -8.15 -10.55
C LEU A 187 -0.97 -8.74 -9.76
N ARG A 188 -1.01 -8.51 -8.44
CA ARG A 188 -2.09 -8.98 -7.57
C ARG A 188 -3.43 -8.30 -7.89
N VAL A 189 -3.44 -6.99 -8.06
CA VAL A 189 -4.66 -6.23 -8.41
C VAL A 189 -5.23 -6.69 -9.75
N ARG A 190 -4.38 -6.82 -10.79
CA ARG A 190 -4.81 -7.28 -12.12
C ARG A 190 -5.50 -8.65 -12.07
N ASN A 191 -5.08 -9.51 -11.15
CA ASN A 191 -5.58 -10.88 -11.00
C ASN A 191 -6.54 -11.05 -9.81
N ASN A 192 -7.15 -9.97 -9.32
CA ASN A 192 -8.09 -9.98 -8.20
C ASN A 192 -7.56 -10.74 -6.97
N PHE A 193 -6.25 -10.64 -6.70
CA PHE A 193 -5.55 -11.34 -5.62
C PHE A 193 -5.68 -12.87 -5.67
N ASN A 194 -6.04 -13.45 -6.81
CA ASN A 194 -6.16 -14.90 -7.00
C ASN A 194 -4.79 -15.47 -7.36
N ALA A 195 -4.17 -16.18 -6.40
CA ALA A 195 -2.86 -16.79 -6.58
C ALA A 195 -2.84 -17.82 -7.72
N GLN A 196 -3.91 -18.62 -7.90
CA GLN A 196 -3.98 -19.60 -8.95
C GLN A 196 -3.99 -18.96 -10.34
N VAL A 197 -4.75 -17.88 -10.54
CA VAL A 197 -4.78 -17.13 -11.79
C VAL A 197 -3.40 -16.56 -12.13
N ILE A 198 -2.65 -16.07 -11.12
CA ILE A 198 -1.30 -15.56 -11.30
C ILE A 198 -0.36 -16.71 -11.73
N LEU A 199 -0.47 -17.86 -11.08
CA LEU A 199 0.32 -19.07 -11.43
C LEU A 199 0.04 -19.53 -12.85
N ASP A 200 -1.23 -19.61 -13.24
CA ASP A 200 -1.67 -20.02 -14.55
C ASP A 200 -1.13 -19.08 -15.66
N GLN A 201 -1.17 -17.77 -15.43
CA GLN A 201 -0.62 -16.78 -16.37
C GLN A 201 0.90 -16.90 -16.54
N ILE A 202 1.63 -17.14 -15.44
CA ILE A 202 3.08 -17.34 -15.50
C ILE A 202 3.37 -18.63 -16.26
N THR A 203 2.64 -19.71 -16.00
CA THR A 203 2.80 -21.00 -16.69
C THR A 203 2.49 -20.88 -18.18
N GLU A 204 1.39 -20.24 -18.56
CA GLU A 204 1.07 -19.99 -19.98
C GLU A 204 2.13 -19.13 -20.69
N GLY A 205 2.73 -18.17 -20.00
CA GLY A 205 3.84 -17.38 -20.53
C GLY A 205 5.07 -18.23 -20.84
N VAL A 206 5.39 -19.15 -19.93
CA VAL A 206 6.51 -20.12 -20.10
C VAL A 206 6.25 -21.07 -21.27
N ASP A 207 5.04 -21.59 -21.39
CA ASP A 207 4.67 -22.55 -22.47
C ASP A 207 4.66 -21.88 -23.85
N LYS A 208 4.22 -20.61 -23.96
CA LYS A 208 4.20 -19.85 -25.21
C LYS A 208 5.61 -19.56 -25.78
N GLU A 209 6.62 -19.53 -24.92
CA GLU A 209 8.02 -19.33 -25.33
C GLU A 209 8.75 -20.64 -25.67
N ASN A 210 8.03 -21.74 -25.86
CA ASN A 210 8.60 -23.09 -26.15
C ASN A 210 9.52 -23.67 -25.07
N LEU A 211 9.34 -23.24 -23.83
CA LEU A 211 9.95 -23.86 -22.67
C LEU A 211 9.07 -25.06 -22.24
N MET A 212 9.28 -26.22 -22.86
CA MET A 212 8.43 -27.38 -22.63
C MET A 212 8.44 -27.84 -21.15
N GLY A 213 7.26 -27.94 -20.55
CA GLY A 213 7.05 -28.64 -19.29
C GLY A 213 7.31 -27.85 -18.01
N GLY A 214 7.05 -26.55 -17.99
CA GLY A 214 7.18 -25.73 -16.79
C GLY A 214 6.12 -26.04 -15.72
N LYS A 215 6.54 -26.28 -14.47
CA LYS A 215 5.68 -26.35 -13.31
C LYS A 215 5.99 -25.20 -12.37
N VAL A 216 4.97 -24.40 -12.01
CA VAL A 216 5.16 -23.33 -11.04
C VAL A 216 4.88 -23.90 -9.64
N ASP A 217 5.89 -23.90 -8.78
CA ASP A 217 5.82 -24.57 -7.48
C ASP A 217 5.28 -23.68 -6.36
N SER A 218 5.45 -22.35 -6.39
CA SER A 218 4.93 -21.47 -5.35
C SER A 218 4.93 -19.99 -5.72
N LEU A 219 3.99 -19.24 -5.10
CA LEU A 219 4.03 -17.79 -4.94
C LEU A 219 4.24 -17.48 -3.47
N THR A 220 5.34 -16.83 -3.10
CA THR A 220 5.63 -16.35 -1.74
C THR A 220 5.51 -14.82 -1.65
#